data_f17cf620bd87975ee3b43267dad1d640
#
_entry.id   f17cf620bd87975ee3b43267dad1d640
#
_cell.length_a   1.000
_cell.length_b   1.000
_cell.length_c   1.000
_cell.angle_alpha   90.00
_cell.angle_beta   90.00
_cell.angle_gamma   90.00
#
_symmetry.space_group_name_H-M   'P 1'
#
loop_
_entity.id
_entity.type
_entity.pdbx_description
1 polymer ?
#
loop_
_entity_poly.entity_id
_entity_poly.type
_entity_poly.pdbx_seq_one_letter_code
_entity_poly.pdbx_strand_id
1 'polypeptide(L)'
;WIDSPRISVRSKSFIGKSHYDIVIIGAGISGALVAQALAKPGKSVLIVDKREPVRGSSIASTAMIQHEIDVPLHKLQGMIGEDNANRAWQRSAKAVLKLEDIVRSLEISCAMQRKPALYIAGDELGAHGLQTEVDARLKAGIEATFINKADLQSHFGLDRSGAILSDISASANPGQLTAGVVGSAAKEGVVVVLGW
;
A
#
# COMPACT_ATOMS: atom_id res chain seq x y z
N TRP A 1 -8.70 10.51 -9.85
CA TRP A 1 -9.40 9.22 -9.70
C TRP A 1 -10.92 9.37 -9.61
N ILE A 2 -11.42 10.56 -9.31
CA ILE A 2 -12.86 10.86 -9.27
C ILE A 2 -13.53 10.63 -10.64
N ASP A 3 -12.80 10.89 -11.73
CA ASP A 3 -13.25 10.69 -13.12
C ASP A 3 -13.01 9.25 -13.62
N SER A 4 -12.48 8.36 -12.79
CA SER A 4 -12.41 6.95 -13.11
C SER A 4 -13.80 6.35 -13.31
N PRO A 5 -13.96 5.31 -14.15
CA PRO A 5 -15.26 4.66 -14.33
C PRO A 5 -15.89 4.38 -12.97
N ARG A 6 -17.17 4.76 -12.82
CA ARG A 6 -17.90 4.63 -11.56
C ARG A 6 -17.91 3.17 -11.13
N ILE A 7 -17.26 2.87 -10.02
CA ILE A 7 -17.17 1.52 -9.51
C ILE A 7 -18.32 1.33 -8.54
N SER A 8 -19.19 0.36 -8.85
CA SER A 8 -20.28 -0.04 -7.96
C SER A 8 -19.83 -1.24 -7.11
N VAL A 9 -19.92 -1.12 -5.81
CA VAL A 9 -19.78 -2.23 -4.88
C VAL A 9 -21.15 -2.60 -4.35
N ARG A 10 -21.50 -3.89 -4.42
CA ARG A 10 -22.75 -4.39 -3.89
C ARG A 10 -22.81 -4.19 -2.39
N SER A 11 -23.78 -3.42 -1.91
CA SER A 11 -23.96 -3.09 -0.50
C SER A 11 -25.42 -3.20 -0.11
N LYS A 12 -25.70 -3.30 1.20
CA LYS A 12 -27.02 -3.31 1.79
C LYS A 12 -27.26 -2.04 2.60
N SER A 13 -28.51 -1.66 2.77
CA SER A 13 -28.91 -0.53 3.62
C SER A 13 -29.23 -0.93 5.06
N PHE A 14 -29.18 -2.22 5.39
CA PHE A 14 -29.46 -2.73 6.73
C PHE A 14 -28.64 -3.96 7.08
N ILE A 15 -28.41 -4.16 8.36
CA ILE A 15 -27.73 -5.34 8.91
C ILE A 15 -28.75 -6.49 8.96
N GLY A 16 -28.49 -7.55 8.19
CA GLY A 16 -29.43 -8.68 8.05
C GLY A 16 -29.38 -9.73 9.16
N LYS A 17 -28.43 -9.61 10.12
CA LYS A 17 -28.25 -10.55 11.24
C LYS A 17 -28.02 -9.78 12.53
N SER A 18 -28.40 -10.35 13.66
CA SER A 18 -28.13 -9.79 14.99
C SER A 18 -26.70 -10.02 15.50
N HIS A 19 -25.95 -10.90 14.83
CA HIS A 19 -24.58 -11.27 15.24
C HIS A 19 -23.69 -11.51 14.03
N TYR A 20 -22.44 -11.04 14.13
CA TYR A 20 -21.34 -11.34 13.22
C TYR A 20 -20.07 -11.68 14.03
N ASP A 21 -19.29 -12.65 13.55
CA ASP A 21 -18.01 -13.01 14.17
C ASP A 21 -16.99 -11.87 14.10
N ILE A 22 -17.04 -11.09 13.02
CA ILE A 22 -16.11 -9.98 12.75
C ILE A 22 -16.87 -8.79 12.19
N VAL A 23 -16.65 -7.62 12.78
CA VAL A 23 -17.16 -6.33 12.28
C VAL A 23 -15.98 -5.43 11.95
N ILE A 24 -15.96 -4.91 10.74
CA ILE A 24 -14.94 -4.00 10.21
C ILE A 24 -15.58 -2.64 9.97
N ILE A 25 -15.03 -1.60 10.57
CA ILE A 25 -15.49 -0.22 10.41
C ILE A 25 -14.65 0.47 9.33
N GLY A 26 -15.29 0.80 8.22
CA GLY A 26 -14.67 1.45 7.07
C GLY A 26 -14.51 0.53 5.86
N ALA A 27 -15.08 0.93 4.72
CA ALA A 27 -15.00 0.25 3.43
C ALA A 27 -13.92 0.87 2.50
N GLY A 28 -12.89 1.48 3.09
CA GLY A 28 -11.68 1.92 2.39
C GLY A 28 -10.72 0.77 2.16
N ILE A 29 -9.55 1.05 1.54
CA ILE A 29 -8.57 0.01 1.16
C ILE A 29 -8.12 -0.85 2.36
N SER A 30 -7.91 -0.27 3.54
CA SER A 30 -7.51 -1.02 4.73
C SER A 30 -8.58 -2.01 5.17
N GLY A 31 -9.83 -1.56 5.32
CA GLY A 31 -10.95 -2.44 5.68
C GLY A 31 -11.23 -3.50 4.62
N ALA A 32 -11.09 -3.16 3.34
CA ALA A 32 -11.22 -4.08 2.23
C ALA A 32 -10.20 -5.24 2.30
N LEU A 33 -8.91 -4.92 2.51
CA LEU A 33 -7.84 -5.92 2.64
C LEU A 33 -8.01 -6.81 3.88
N VAL A 34 -8.43 -6.22 5.01
CA VAL A 34 -8.74 -6.97 6.24
C VAL A 34 -9.91 -7.92 6.01
N ALA A 35 -10.99 -7.42 5.37
CA ALA A 35 -12.15 -8.25 5.06
C ALA A 35 -11.79 -9.41 4.13
N GLN A 36 -11.03 -9.16 3.07
CA GLN A 36 -10.57 -10.19 2.15
C GLN A 36 -9.71 -11.26 2.86
N ALA A 37 -8.83 -10.84 3.76
CA ALA A 37 -7.98 -11.77 4.51
C ALA A 37 -8.77 -12.63 5.52
N LEU A 38 -9.89 -12.12 6.02
CA LEU A 38 -10.72 -12.77 7.04
C LEU A 38 -11.97 -13.47 6.48
N ALA A 39 -12.27 -13.28 5.20
CA ALA A 39 -13.34 -13.97 4.48
C ALA A 39 -12.98 -15.46 4.32
N LYS A 40 -13.37 -16.25 5.31
CA LYS A 40 -13.12 -17.70 5.35
C LYS A 40 -14.42 -18.46 5.58
N PRO A 41 -14.56 -19.70 5.07
CA PRO A 41 -15.71 -20.55 5.38
C PRO A 41 -15.95 -20.67 6.89
N GLY A 42 -17.20 -20.53 7.30
CA GLY A 42 -17.61 -20.63 8.71
C GLY A 42 -17.42 -19.35 9.52
N LYS A 43 -16.95 -18.25 8.94
CA LYS A 43 -16.91 -16.93 9.58
C LYS A 43 -17.85 -15.95 8.92
N SER A 44 -18.65 -15.27 9.73
CA SER A 44 -19.51 -14.16 9.29
C SER A 44 -18.77 -12.83 9.46
N VAL A 45 -18.51 -12.14 8.35
CA VAL A 45 -17.80 -10.86 8.32
C VAL A 45 -18.73 -9.76 7.84
N LEU A 46 -18.76 -8.64 8.56
CA LEU A 46 -19.51 -7.43 8.24
C LEU A 46 -18.56 -6.26 8.05
N ILE A 47 -18.71 -5.53 6.96
CA ILE A 47 -18.13 -4.19 6.78
C ILE A 47 -19.26 -3.17 6.95
N VAL A 48 -19.02 -2.14 7.77
CA VAL A 48 -19.90 -0.98 7.90
C VAL A 48 -19.18 0.29 7.51
N ASP A 49 -19.81 1.17 6.74
CA ASP A 49 -19.28 2.49 6.41
C ASP A 49 -20.42 3.51 6.39
N LYS A 50 -20.11 4.74 6.82
CA LYS A 50 -21.06 5.86 6.76
C LYS A 50 -21.32 6.35 5.33
N ARG A 51 -20.45 6.02 4.39
CA ARG A 51 -20.51 6.41 2.97
C ARG A 51 -20.50 5.18 2.08
N GLU A 52 -20.87 5.37 0.82
CA GLU A 52 -20.62 4.35 -0.21
C GLU A 52 -19.14 3.92 -0.20
N PRO A 53 -18.83 2.65 -0.46
CA PRO A 53 -17.46 2.18 -0.59
C PRO A 53 -16.67 3.06 -1.56
N VAL A 54 -15.38 3.24 -1.29
CA VAL A 54 -14.47 4.03 -2.15
C VAL A 54 -14.80 5.54 -2.18
N ARG A 55 -15.64 6.06 -1.30
CA ARG A 55 -15.94 7.51 -1.19
C ARG A 55 -15.14 8.23 -0.11
N GLY A 56 -14.13 7.56 0.45
CA GLY A 56 -13.23 8.11 1.47
C GLY A 56 -11.88 8.55 0.91
N SER A 57 -10.86 8.50 1.77
CA SER A 57 -9.48 8.85 1.45
C SER A 57 -8.83 7.96 0.38
N SER A 58 -9.34 6.74 0.15
CA SER A 58 -8.76 5.83 -0.85
C SER A 58 -8.72 6.43 -2.25
N ILE A 59 -9.76 7.19 -2.67
CA ILE A 59 -9.76 7.88 -3.98
C ILE A 59 -8.98 9.19 -4.00
N ALA A 60 -8.60 9.72 -2.85
CA ALA A 60 -7.79 10.93 -2.71
C ALA A 60 -6.28 10.60 -2.60
N SER A 61 -5.90 9.34 -2.74
CA SER A 61 -4.52 8.89 -2.70
C SER A 61 -3.75 9.34 -3.95
N THR A 62 -2.44 9.56 -3.81
CA THR A 62 -1.52 9.76 -4.94
C THR A 62 -1.37 8.50 -5.80
N ALA A 63 -1.84 7.36 -5.31
CA ALA A 63 -1.72 6.05 -5.94
C ALA A 63 -0.28 5.51 -6.06
N MET A 64 0.66 6.12 -5.38
CA MET A 64 2.01 5.59 -5.23
C MET A 64 1.99 4.52 -4.13
N ILE A 65 2.39 3.31 -4.50
CA ILE A 65 2.51 2.17 -3.59
C ILE A 65 4.00 1.92 -3.42
N GLN A 66 4.54 2.32 -2.29
CA GLN A 66 5.98 2.23 -2.01
C GLN A 66 6.22 1.58 -0.64
N HIS A 67 7.41 1.01 -0.49
CA HIS A 67 7.79 0.33 0.75
C HIS A 67 8.48 1.25 1.76
N GLU A 68 8.99 2.38 1.30
CA GLU A 68 9.60 3.38 2.16
C GLU A 68 8.59 3.89 3.18
N ILE A 69 8.96 3.85 4.45
CA ILE A 69 8.25 4.48 5.55
C ILE A 69 8.93 5.80 5.89
N ASP A 70 8.23 6.72 6.57
CA ASP A 70 8.65 8.12 6.75
C ASP A 70 10.04 8.29 7.38
N VAL A 71 10.47 7.33 8.21
CA VAL A 71 11.79 7.36 8.85
C VAL A 71 12.75 6.44 8.11
N PRO A 72 13.90 6.94 7.59
CA PRO A 72 14.93 6.12 6.97
C PRO A 72 15.38 4.96 7.86
N LEU A 73 15.70 3.80 7.27
CA LEU A 73 15.98 2.58 8.02
C LEU A 73 17.14 2.76 9.01
N HIS A 74 18.27 3.35 8.57
CA HIS A 74 19.43 3.55 9.46
C HIS A 74 19.09 4.46 10.66
N LYS A 75 18.21 5.46 10.50
CA LYS A 75 17.73 6.28 11.60
C LYS A 75 16.78 5.51 12.51
N LEU A 76 15.86 4.76 11.93
CA LEU A 76 14.92 3.94 12.68
C LEU A 76 15.62 2.87 13.52
N GLN A 77 16.73 2.30 13.00
CA GLN A 77 17.57 1.37 13.75
C GLN A 77 18.12 2.00 15.05
N GLY A 78 18.51 3.27 15.01
CA GLY A 78 18.92 4.02 16.20
C GLY A 78 17.79 4.32 17.20
N MET A 79 16.55 4.38 16.72
CA MET A 79 15.38 4.72 17.57
C MET A 79 14.77 3.51 18.28
N ILE A 80 14.64 2.38 17.60
CA ILE A 80 13.90 1.20 18.10
C ILE A 80 14.70 -0.10 18.09
N GLY A 81 15.99 -0.02 17.77
CA GLY A 81 16.89 -1.15 17.63
C GLY A 81 16.85 -1.79 16.23
N GLU A 82 17.99 -2.38 15.83
CA GLU A 82 18.21 -2.88 14.47
C GLU A 82 17.17 -3.93 14.05
N ASP A 83 16.92 -4.94 14.90
CA ASP A 83 15.99 -6.02 14.59
C ASP A 83 14.54 -5.55 14.38
N ASN A 84 14.08 -4.61 15.21
CA ASN A 84 12.71 -4.07 15.09
C ASN A 84 12.57 -3.23 13.83
N ALA A 85 13.54 -2.36 13.57
CA ALA A 85 13.57 -1.49 12.38
C ALA A 85 13.63 -2.34 11.09
N ASN A 86 14.54 -3.32 11.03
CA ASN A 86 14.68 -4.22 9.90
C ASN A 86 13.37 -4.99 9.64
N ARG A 87 12.71 -5.51 10.69
CA ARG A 87 11.42 -6.19 10.54
C ARG A 87 10.32 -5.26 10.04
N ALA A 88 10.27 -4.02 10.49
CA ALA A 88 9.28 -3.04 10.03
C ALA A 88 9.43 -2.78 8.53
N TRP A 89 10.63 -2.47 8.08
CA TRP A 89 10.96 -2.21 6.68
C TRP A 89 10.77 -3.43 5.77
N GLN A 90 11.22 -4.62 6.21
CA GLN A 90 10.99 -5.87 5.48
C GLN A 90 9.50 -6.20 5.34
N ARG A 91 8.69 -5.92 6.35
CA ARG A 91 7.22 -6.10 6.28
C ARG A 91 6.60 -5.14 5.29
N SER A 92 7.05 -3.89 5.26
CA SER A 92 6.59 -2.90 4.28
C SER A 92 6.93 -3.35 2.85
N ALA A 93 8.17 -3.75 2.60
CA ALA A 93 8.58 -4.29 1.30
C ALA A 93 7.75 -5.51 0.87
N LYS A 94 7.58 -6.47 1.77
CA LYS A 94 6.74 -7.66 1.52
C LYS A 94 5.28 -7.31 1.29
N ALA A 95 4.76 -6.24 1.92
CA ALA A 95 3.37 -5.83 1.73
C ALA A 95 3.11 -5.32 0.31
N VAL A 96 4.06 -4.59 -0.29
CA VAL A 96 3.96 -4.15 -1.70
C VAL A 96 3.89 -5.36 -2.63
N LEU A 97 4.80 -6.33 -2.47
CA LEU A 97 4.83 -7.54 -3.29
C LEU A 97 3.56 -8.38 -3.12
N LYS A 98 3.11 -8.54 -1.86
CA LYS A 98 1.88 -9.29 -1.57
C LYS A 98 0.63 -8.61 -2.12
N LEU A 99 0.58 -7.29 -2.15
CA LEU A 99 -0.54 -6.57 -2.76
C LEU A 99 -0.63 -6.86 -4.25
N GLU A 100 0.50 -6.92 -4.96
CA GLU A 100 0.55 -7.31 -6.36
C GLU A 100 0.00 -8.73 -6.57
N ASP A 101 0.40 -9.69 -5.71
CA ASP A 101 -0.11 -11.07 -5.76
C ASP A 101 -1.61 -11.13 -5.50
N ILE A 102 -2.13 -10.35 -4.55
CA ILE A 102 -3.57 -10.23 -4.27
C ILE A 102 -4.30 -9.70 -5.51
N VAL A 103 -3.83 -8.61 -6.10
CA VAL A 103 -4.44 -8.02 -7.31
C VAL A 103 -4.50 -9.04 -8.45
N ARG A 104 -3.41 -9.78 -8.64
CA ARG A 104 -3.31 -10.81 -9.68
C ARG A 104 -4.24 -12.00 -9.40
N SER A 105 -4.20 -12.53 -8.17
CA SER A 105 -5.00 -13.71 -7.78
C SER A 105 -6.51 -13.45 -7.77
N LEU A 106 -6.92 -12.23 -7.50
CA LEU A 106 -8.32 -11.80 -7.51
C LEU A 106 -8.75 -11.20 -8.86
N GLU A 107 -7.86 -11.18 -9.85
CA GLU A 107 -8.11 -10.64 -11.20
C GLU A 107 -8.67 -9.19 -11.18
N ILE A 108 -8.13 -8.35 -10.27
CA ILE A 108 -8.60 -6.97 -10.10
C ILE A 108 -8.03 -6.08 -11.21
N SER A 109 -8.90 -5.54 -12.05
CA SER A 109 -8.55 -4.56 -13.09
C SER A 109 -8.38 -3.17 -12.48
N CYS A 110 -7.19 -2.86 -11.95
CA CYS A 110 -6.87 -1.57 -11.32
C CYS A 110 -5.64 -0.89 -11.94
N ALA A 111 -5.24 -1.28 -13.14
CA ALA A 111 -4.05 -0.76 -13.83
C ALA A 111 -2.79 -0.80 -12.94
N MET A 112 -2.63 -1.84 -12.13
CA MET A 112 -1.45 -1.98 -11.29
C MET A 112 -0.22 -2.26 -12.14
N GLN A 113 0.83 -1.48 -11.90
CA GLN A 113 2.10 -1.57 -12.62
C GLN A 113 3.25 -1.39 -11.65
N ARG A 114 4.28 -2.23 -11.75
CA ARG A 114 5.55 -1.98 -11.11
C ARG A 114 6.19 -0.70 -11.64
N LYS A 115 6.74 0.09 -10.75
CA LYS A 115 7.46 1.33 -11.05
C LYS A 115 8.68 1.40 -10.15
N PRO A 116 9.85 1.76 -10.68
CA PRO A 116 10.97 2.12 -9.84
C PRO A 116 10.63 3.40 -9.07
N ALA A 117 11.15 3.53 -7.86
CA ALA A 117 11.07 4.73 -7.04
C ALA A 117 12.46 5.34 -6.86
N LEU A 118 12.53 6.67 -6.91
CA LEU A 118 13.73 7.43 -6.57
C LEU A 118 13.50 8.18 -5.26
N TYR A 119 14.30 7.86 -4.24
CA TYR A 119 14.41 8.64 -3.03
C TYR A 119 15.55 9.64 -3.19
N ILE A 120 15.20 10.90 -3.42
CA ILE A 120 16.14 11.95 -3.86
C ILE A 120 16.78 12.63 -2.66
N ALA A 121 18.05 13.01 -2.77
CA ALA A 121 18.73 13.85 -1.78
C ALA A 121 17.97 15.14 -1.51
N GLY A 122 17.72 15.43 -0.23
CA GLY A 122 16.99 16.60 0.24
C GLY A 122 17.36 16.94 1.68
N ASP A 123 16.47 17.62 2.38
CA ASP A 123 16.70 18.07 3.75
C ASP A 123 16.90 16.93 4.74
N GLU A 124 16.24 15.79 4.50
CA GLU A 124 16.30 14.62 5.39
C GLU A 124 17.62 13.87 5.25
N LEU A 125 18.09 13.63 4.01
CA LEU A 125 19.32 12.91 3.69
C LEU A 125 20.07 13.60 2.55
N GLY A 126 21.31 14.05 2.82
CA GLY A 126 22.28 14.39 1.76
C GLY A 126 22.92 13.14 1.16
N ALA A 127 23.86 13.30 0.19
CA ALA A 127 24.50 12.18 -0.52
C ALA A 127 25.13 11.13 0.42
N HIS A 128 25.84 11.56 1.47
CA HIS A 128 26.42 10.65 2.46
C HIS A 128 25.34 9.87 3.23
N GLY A 129 24.29 10.54 3.65
CA GLY A 129 23.16 9.89 4.34
C GLY A 129 22.43 8.87 3.46
N LEU A 130 22.31 9.14 2.16
CA LEU A 130 21.74 8.19 1.19
C LEU A 130 22.58 6.94 1.05
N GLN A 131 23.93 7.07 1.02
CA GLN A 131 24.82 5.91 0.96
C GLN A 131 24.70 5.06 2.23
N THR A 132 24.68 5.68 3.41
CA THR A 132 24.44 4.99 4.70
C THR A 132 23.10 4.25 4.70
N GLU A 133 22.06 4.88 4.15
CA GLU A 133 20.74 4.26 4.03
C GLU A 133 20.74 3.06 3.08
N VAL A 134 21.42 3.15 1.93
CA VAL A 134 21.56 2.01 1.00
C VAL A 134 22.23 0.84 1.70
N ASP A 135 23.35 1.09 2.41
CA ASP A 135 24.07 0.05 3.13
C ASP A 135 23.20 -0.63 4.20
N ALA A 136 22.39 0.15 4.92
CA ALA A 136 21.46 -0.37 5.90
C ALA A 136 20.33 -1.22 5.25
N ARG A 137 19.78 -0.77 4.11
CA ARG A 137 18.77 -1.52 3.36
C ARG A 137 19.32 -2.84 2.84
N LEU A 138 20.50 -2.83 2.22
CA LEU A 138 21.15 -4.04 1.71
C LEU A 138 21.44 -5.04 2.83
N LYS A 139 21.94 -4.58 3.98
CA LYS A 139 22.13 -5.40 5.18
C LYS A 139 20.84 -6.04 5.69
N ALA A 140 19.74 -5.32 5.59
CA ALA A 140 18.42 -5.82 5.95
C ALA A 140 17.79 -6.70 4.85
N GLY A 141 18.48 -6.98 3.74
CA GLY A 141 17.96 -7.78 2.63
C GLY A 141 16.91 -7.05 1.78
N ILE A 142 16.96 -5.73 1.75
CA ILE A 142 16.10 -4.87 0.92
C ILE A 142 16.96 -4.28 -0.20
N GLU A 143 16.63 -4.62 -1.45
CA GLU A 143 17.37 -4.14 -2.62
C GLU A 143 17.25 -2.62 -2.76
N ALA A 144 18.40 -1.98 -2.93
CA ALA A 144 18.53 -0.53 -3.12
C ALA A 144 19.84 -0.22 -3.84
N THR A 145 19.82 0.76 -4.73
CA THR A 145 21.00 1.19 -5.49
C THR A 145 21.23 2.68 -5.29
N PHE A 146 22.45 3.05 -4.88
CA PHE A 146 22.82 4.46 -4.83
C PHE A 146 23.08 5.00 -6.24
N ILE A 147 22.46 6.11 -6.58
CA ILE A 147 22.65 6.85 -7.83
C ILE A 147 23.37 8.15 -7.49
N ASN A 148 24.56 8.33 -8.02
CA ASN A 148 25.36 9.55 -7.82
C ASN A 148 24.81 10.73 -8.63
N LYS A 149 25.34 11.94 -8.39
CA LYS A 149 24.87 13.17 -9.06
C LYS A 149 24.95 13.09 -10.58
N ALA A 150 26.05 12.56 -11.13
CA ALA A 150 26.27 12.50 -12.57
C ALA A 150 25.26 11.56 -13.25
N ASP A 151 25.07 10.37 -12.69
CA ASP A 151 24.12 9.38 -13.18
C ASP A 151 22.68 9.87 -13.02
N LEU A 152 22.36 10.54 -11.91
CA LEU A 152 21.03 11.11 -11.67
C LEU A 152 20.68 12.19 -12.71
N GLN A 153 21.66 13.05 -13.02
CA GLN A 153 21.48 14.08 -14.05
C GLN A 153 21.35 13.46 -15.45
N SER A 154 22.18 12.47 -15.78
CA SER A 154 22.22 11.90 -17.15
C SER A 154 21.00 11.02 -17.44
N HIS A 155 20.51 10.22 -16.48
CA HIS A 155 19.43 9.27 -16.70
C HIS A 155 18.03 9.84 -16.36
N PHE A 156 17.97 10.79 -15.43
CA PHE A 156 16.69 11.30 -14.91
C PHE A 156 16.52 12.81 -15.10
N GLY A 157 17.56 13.54 -15.53
CA GLY A 157 17.49 14.98 -15.71
C GLY A 157 17.40 15.77 -14.40
N LEU A 158 17.74 15.17 -13.26
CA LEU A 158 17.56 15.75 -11.93
C LEU A 158 18.89 16.28 -11.38
N ASP A 159 18.93 17.56 -10.98
CA ASP A 159 20.08 18.17 -10.33
C ASP A 159 19.97 18.06 -8.80
N ARG A 160 20.45 16.95 -8.25
CA ARG A 160 20.56 16.67 -6.82
C ARG A 160 21.87 15.95 -6.57
N SER A 161 22.30 15.92 -5.30
CA SER A 161 23.58 15.31 -4.92
C SER A 161 23.60 13.77 -5.00
N GLY A 162 22.45 13.13 -5.13
CA GLY A 162 22.27 11.69 -5.31
C GLY A 162 20.84 11.25 -5.08
N ALA A 163 20.59 9.96 -5.26
CA ALA A 163 19.31 9.31 -4.99
C ALA A 163 19.51 7.84 -4.60
N ILE A 164 18.48 7.23 -4.04
CA ILE A 164 18.35 5.77 -3.92
C ILE A 164 17.33 5.31 -4.96
N LEU A 165 17.68 4.37 -5.81
CA LEU A 165 16.79 3.68 -6.71
C LEU A 165 16.32 2.39 -6.07
N SER A 166 15.01 2.12 -6.10
CA SER A 166 14.39 0.90 -5.60
C SER A 166 13.32 0.41 -6.57
N ASP A 167 13.27 -0.91 -6.82
CA ASP A 167 12.27 -1.54 -7.68
C ASP A 167 11.06 -2.10 -6.91
N ILE A 168 11.03 -1.92 -5.57
CA ILE A 168 9.93 -2.40 -4.71
C ILE A 168 8.86 -1.31 -4.59
N SER A 169 8.28 -0.93 -5.71
CA SER A 169 7.22 0.09 -5.77
C SER A 169 6.27 -0.21 -6.92
N ALA A 170 5.08 0.36 -6.84
CA ALA A 170 4.05 0.20 -7.86
C ALA A 170 3.15 1.43 -7.92
N SER A 171 2.34 1.50 -8.96
CA SER A 171 1.19 2.41 -9.05
C SER A 171 -0.07 1.61 -9.40
N ALA A 172 -1.23 2.08 -8.95
CA ALA A 172 -2.51 1.48 -9.29
C ALA A 172 -3.61 2.54 -9.24
N ASN A 173 -4.76 2.29 -9.87
CA ASN A 173 -5.96 3.08 -9.61
C ASN A 173 -6.52 2.70 -8.22
N PRO A 174 -6.46 3.59 -7.22
CA PRO A 174 -6.80 3.25 -5.84
C PRO A 174 -8.29 3.01 -5.66
N GLY A 175 -9.13 3.64 -6.47
CA GLY A 175 -10.57 3.42 -6.47
C GLY A 175 -10.93 2.02 -6.99
N GLN A 176 -10.39 1.65 -8.15
CA GLN A 176 -10.60 0.33 -8.73
C GLN A 176 -10.00 -0.77 -7.86
N LEU A 177 -8.81 -0.55 -7.31
CA LEU A 177 -8.19 -1.48 -6.37
C LEU A 177 -9.07 -1.75 -5.16
N THR A 178 -9.51 -0.68 -4.47
CA THR A 178 -10.34 -0.80 -3.27
C THR A 178 -11.66 -1.51 -3.57
N ALA A 179 -12.34 -1.11 -4.64
CA ALA A 179 -13.62 -1.71 -5.03
C ALA A 179 -13.47 -3.18 -5.46
N GLY A 180 -12.38 -3.50 -6.18
CA GLY A 180 -12.08 -4.87 -6.56
C GLY A 180 -11.89 -5.78 -5.35
N VAL A 181 -11.14 -5.32 -4.34
CA VAL A 181 -10.93 -6.07 -3.09
C VAL A 181 -12.23 -6.23 -2.29
N VAL A 182 -13.02 -5.14 -2.12
CA VAL A 182 -14.33 -5.23 -1.44
C VAL A 182 -15.28 -6.17 -2.20
N GLY A 183 -15.33 -6.04 -3.54
CA GLY A 183 -16.15 -6.89 -4.39
C GLY A 183 -15.79 -8.37 -4.30
N SER A 184 -14.49 -8.67 -4.24
CA SER A 184 -14.01 -10.05 -4.03
C SER A 184 -14.41 -10.58 -2.65
N ALA A 185 -14.20 -9.80 -1.58
CA ALA A 185 -14.63 -10.18 -0.23
C ALA A 185 -16.16 -10.42 -0.17
N ALA A 186 -16.95 -9.59 -0.87
CA ALA A 186 -18.39 -9.79 -0.93
C ALA A 186 -18.80 -11.08 -1.66
N LYS A 187 -18.08 -11.53 -2.67
CA LYS A 187 -18.27 -12.84 -3.32
C LYS A 187 -18.02 -14.00 -2.37
N GLU A 188 -17.07 -13.84 -1.43
CA GLU A 188 -16.76 -14.79 -0.37
C GLU A 188 -17.75 -14.73 0.82
N GLY A 189 -18.81 -13.93 0.71
CA GLY A 189 -19.87 -13.86 1.72
C GLY A 189 -19.74 -12.72 2.74
N VAL A 190 -18.77 -11.84 2.59
CA VAL A 190 -18.69 -10.62 3.41
C VAL A 190 -19.88 -9.71 3.11
N VAL A 191 -20.56 -9.27 4.16
CA VAL A 191 -21.68 -8.34 4.06
C VAL A 191 -21.17 -6.90 4.15
N VAL A 192 -21.56 -6.05 3.22
CA VAL A 192 -21.22 -4.61 3.23
C VAL A 192 -22.49 -3.81 3.47
N VAL A 193 -22.49 -2.98 4.52
CA VAL A 193 -23.64 -2.14 4.92
C VAL A 193 -23.21 -0.67 4.96
N LEU A 194 -24.06 0.18 4.42
CA LEU A 194 -23.86 1.62 4.32
C LEU A 194 -24.81 2.39 5.22
N GLY A 195 -24.41 3.62 5.60
CA GLY A 195 -25.28 4.55 6.33
C GLY A 195 -25.20 4.41 7.86
N TRP A 196 -24.06 3.96 8.37
CA TRP A 196 -23.78 3.82 9.82
C TRP A 196 -22.72 4.83 10.29
#